data_3d505c5eb2a7547c303f5113187e466a
#
_entry.id   3d505c5eb2a7547c303f5113187e466a
#
_cell.length_a   1.000
_cell.length_b   1.000
_cell.length_c   1.000
_cell.angle_alpha   90.00
_cell.angle_beta   90.00
_cell.angle_gamma   90.00
#
_symmetry.space_group_name_H-M   'P 1'
#
loop_
_entity.id
_entity.type
_entity.pdbx_description
1 polymer ?
#
loop_
_entity_poly.entity_id
_entity_poly.type
_entity_poly.pdbx_seq_one_letter_code
_entity_poly.pdbx_strand_id
1 'polypeptide(L)'
;MVKTRRFDVLCKRRMNGESARKTSIYSLLDLCFLVFSQLFGGLFREHKQAGITSAPGCLCTGASKVPSRRKSTGKRNMTRFQGYEVGEFFDEMFGEDGQPRASARNLVKNLQSLPEGELLNRQRAAERTLLHMGITFNVYGERAGVEKIFPFDLVPRIVPAAEWSHIERGLKQRITALNHFIHDIYHDQKIIKDGIIPAELILSSKAFRKPCIGFNPPRGIWCHVTGTDLVRHRDGQIYVLEDNLRCPSGVSYVLENRAVMKSMFPQVFAASKIRPVTNYPSRLRDMLEFLAPDHIVEPRCVLLTPGIYNSAYFEHSFLAQQMGIELVEGRDLVVDDGQICMRTTKGFERIDVIYRRIDDDFLDPQCFRSDSMLGVPGLMEVYQEGNVALANAPGSGIADDKVIYSYVPRIVKYYLGEDIVLQNVPTYICSEATDLAYVLDHLDQLVVKAANESGGYGMLVGPHSTAQQRQEFAEKVKADPRNYIAQPTLALSRVPTLVDDHFEGRHVDLRPYILYGKDIFVLPGGLTRVALKKGSLVVNSSQGGGSKDTWVLADAPVVGNEEVTPAPAAAMAA
;
A
#
# COMPACT_ATOMS: atom_id res chain seq x y z
N MET A 1 47.68 10.10 -7.76
CA MET A 1 47.45 9.51 -9.11
C MET A 1 48.57 8.56 -9.58
N VAL A 2 49.21 7.80 -8.72
CA VAL A 2 50.33 6.88 -9.10
C VAL A 2 50.17 5.49 -8.50
N LYS A 3 49.09 5.17 -7.75
CA LYS A 3 48.89 3.84 -7.13
C LYS A 3 47.84 2.94 -7.81
N THR A 4 47.12 3.40 -8.81
CA THR A 4 46.07 2.62 -9.49
C THR A 4 46.55 1.85 -10.74
N ARG A 5 47.74 2.11 -11.26
CA ARG A 5 48.25 1.43 -12.46
C ARG A 5 49.01 0.10 -12.21
N ARG A 6 49.23 -0.29 -10.95
CA ARG A 6 49.93 -1.57 -10.65
C ARG A 6 48.98 -2.77 -10.40
N PHE A 7 47.72 -2.55 -10.27
CA PHE A 7 46.74 -3.63 -10.04
C PHE A 7 46.24 -4.27 -11.34
N ASP A 8 46.19 -3.51 -12.43
CA ASP A 8 45.69 -4.02 -13.73
C ASP A 8 46.69 -4.95 -14.46
N VAL A 9 47.96 -4.89 -14.13
CA VAL A 9 49.00 -5.73 -14.78
C VAL A 9 49.11 -7.11 -14.13
N LEU A 10 48.71 -7.26 -12.88
CA LEU A 10 48.75 -8.54 -12.18
C LEU A 10 47.53 -9.43 -12.45
N CYS A 11 46.39 -8.85 -12.81
CA CYS A 11 45.20 -9.61 -13.15
C CYS A 11 45.24 -10.19 -14.58
N LYS A 12 45.92 -9.52 -15.53
CA LYS A 12 46.02 -9.97 -16.93
C LYS A 12 47.08 -11.04 -17.18
N ARG A 13 47.99 -11.32 -16.24
CA ARG A 13 49.03 -12.34 -16.39
C ARG A 13 48.71 -13.73 -15.81
N ARG A 14 47.50 -13.91 -15.22
CA ARG A 14 47.08 -15.17 -14.58
C ARG A 14 45.96 -15.93 -15.31
N MET A 15 45.55 -15.46 -16.47
CA MET A 15 44.47 -16.08 -17.25
C MET A 15 44.91 -16.83 -18.53
N ASN A 16 46.21 -17.01 -18.75
CA ASN A 16 46.70 -17.85 -19.84
C ASN A 16 47.67 -18.89 -19.30
N GLY A 17 47.19 -20.08 -18.98
CA GLY A 17 48.02 -21.22 -18.60
C GLY A 17 47.19 -22.31 -17.92
N GLU A 18 46.94 -23.31 -18.68
CA GLU A 18 46.30 -24.60 -18.46
C GLU A 18 46.34 -25.24 -17.07
N SER A 19 45.33 -26.06 -16.89
CA SER A 19 45.28 -27.29 -16.09
C SER A 19 44.34 -27.27 -14.88
N ALA A 20 43.30 -28.07 -15.04
CA ALA A 20 42.29 -28.42 -14.05
C ALA A 20 42.88 -29.04 -12.77
N ARG A 21 42.35 -28.60 -11.63
CA ARG A 21 42.00 -29.48 -10.50
C ARG A 21 41.04 -28.73 -9.54
N LYS A 22 39.99 -29.42 -9.17
CA LYS A 22 38.97 -29.04 -8.20
C LYS A 22 39.59 -28.50 -6.92
N THR A 23 39.35 -27.23 -6.58
CA THR A 23 39.58 -26.72 -5.23
C THR A 23 38.31 -25.97 -4.81
N SER A 24 37.82 -26.39 -3.68
CA SER A 24 36.53 -26.04 -3.06
C SER A 24 36.35 -24.55 -2.86
N ILE A 25 35.15 -24.08 -3.14
CA ILE A 25 34.63 -22.69 -2.94
C ILE A 25 34.74 -22.19 -1.50
N TYR A 26 35.01 -23.08 -0.54
CA TYR A 26 35.15 -22.74 0.89
C TYR A 26 36.47 -22.02 1.25
N SER A 27 37.50 -22.08 0.43
CA SER A 27 38.78 -21.42 0.74
C SER A 27 38.85 -19.93 0.38
N LEU A 28 37.88 -19.41 -0.40
CA LEU A 28 37.82 -17.98 -0.75
C LEU A 28 37.00 -17.14 0.27
N LEU A 29 36.09 -17.76 0.99
CA LEU A 29 35.32 -17.09 2.06
C LEU A 29 36.18 -16.90 3.32
N ASP A 30 37.07 -17.80 3.66
CA ASP A 30 37.96 -17.66 4.82
C ASP A 30 39.05 -16.59 4.61
N LEU A 31 39.46 -16.33 3.38
CA LEU A 31 40.45 -15.27 3.10
C LEU A 31 39.82 -13.86 3.16
N CYS A 32 38.55 -13.72 2.84
CA CYS A 32 37.81 -12.45 3.00
C CYS A 32 37.56 -12.11 4.47
N PHE A 33 37.32 -13.10 5.33
CA PHE A 33 37.10 -12.88 6.76
C PHE A 33 38.36 -12.46 7.52
N LEU A 34 39.52 -12.95 7.13
CA LEU A 34 40.81 -12.58 7.74
C LEU A 34 41.28 -11.17 7.35
N VAL A 35 40.95 -10.69 6.17
CA VAL A 35 41.29 -9.32 5.72
C VAL A 35 40.36 -8.27 6.36
N PHE A 36 39.10 -8.65 6.63
CA PHE A 36 38.16 -7.74 7.29
C PHE A 36 38.43 -7.54 8.79
N SER A 37 38.96 -8.55 9.48
CA SER A 37 39.29 -8.47 10.91
C SER A 37 40.57 -7.64 11.21
N GLN A 38 41.48 -7.51 10.25
CA GLN A 38 42.67 -6.69 10.41
C GLN A 38 42.50 -5.21 10.07
N LEU A 39 41.44 -4.85 9.32
CA LEU A 39 41.18 -3.44 8.94
C LEU A 39 40.26 -2.69 9.93
N PHE A 40 39.53 -3.38 10.80
CA PHE A 40 38.60 -2.75 11.75
C PHE A 40 38.91 -3.00 13.23
N GLY A 41 40.05 -3.62 13.56
CA GLY A 41 40.49 -3.87 14.94
C GLY A 41 41.07 -2.68 15.69
N GLY A 42 41.11 -1.49 15.06
CA GLY A 42 41.81 -0.29 15.60
C GLY A 42 40.94 0.80 16.23
N LEU A 43 39.62 0.67 16.29
CA LEU A 43 38.73 1.80 16.65
C LEU A 43 37.88 1.60 17.92
N PHE A 44 38.15 0.58 18.74
CA PHE A 44 37.47 0.37 20.04
C PHE A 44 38.47 0.15 21.18
N ARG A 45 39.33 1.16 21.45
CA ARG A 45 40.04 1.29 22.72
C ARG A 45 40.28 2.76 22.99
N GLU A 46 39.36 3.36 23.71
CA GLU A 46 39.56 4.52 24.59
C GLU A 46 38.18 4.94 25.11
N HIS A 47 37.83 4.46 26.30
CA HIS A 47 37.05 5.10 27.33
C HIS A 47 36.71 4.10 28.45
N LYS A 48 37.73 3.84 29.27
CA LYS A 48 37.53 3.37 30.66
C LYS A 48 38.74 3.84 31.45
N GLN A 49 38.58 4.92 32.23
CA GLN A 49 39.20 5.14 33.54
C GLN A 49 38.96 6.59 33.96
N ALA A 50 38.02 6.82 34.87
CA ALA A 50 38.11 7.90 35.84
C ALA A 50 37.44 7.38 37.13
N GLY A 51 38.29 7.29 38.12
CA GLY A 51 38.09 6.57 39.36
C GLY A 51 37.24 7.32 40.39
N ILE A 52 36.70 6.49 41.24
CA ILE A 52 36.03 6.84 42.49
C ILE A 52 37.10 7.21 43.52
N THR A 53 37.04 8.43 44.10
CA THR A 53 37.68 8.73 45.38
C THR A 53 36.62 9.23 46.34
N SER A 54 36.47 8.47 47.41
CA SER A 54 35.74 8.79 48.63
C SER A 54 36.55 9.72 49.53
N ALA A 55 35.91 10.67 50.17
CA ALA A 55 36.38 11.23 51.43
C ALA A 55 35.21 11.80 52.26
N PRO A 56 35.34 11.88 53.59
CA PRO A 56 34.23 11.71 54.53
C PRO A 56 33.82 12.99 55.27
N GLY A 57 32.61 12.97 55.77
CA GLY A 57 32.22 13.47 57.08
C GLY A 57 32.10 14.97 57.29
N CYS A 58 30.87 15.43 57.52
CA CYS A 58 30.64 16.43 58.59
C CYS A 58 29.19 16.34 59.09
N LEU A 59 29.05 15.99 60.38
CA LEU A 59 27.83 16.07 61.15
C LEU A 59 27.48 17.54 61.45
N CYS A 60 26.26 17.99 61.17
CA CYS A 60 25.64 19.10 61.87
C CYS A 60 24.15 18.79 62.11
N THR A 61 23.81 18.69 63.39
CA THR A 61 22.49 18.57 63.97
C THR A 61 21.71 19.88 63.84
N GLY A 62 20.45 19.76 63.38
CA GLY A 62 19.51 20.89 63.37
C GLY A 62 18.10 20.40 63.13
N ALA A 63 17.36 20.07 64.19
CA ALA A 63 15.97 19.71 64.14
C ALA A 63 15.10 20.94 63.89
N SER A 64 14.42 21.00 62.76
CA SER A 64 13.25 21.86 62.56
C SER A 64 12.06 21.05 62.11
N LYS A 65 10.98 21.18 62.87
CA LYS A 65 9.66 20.54 62.64
C LYS A 65 9.08 20.98 61.31
N VAL A 66 8.90 20.07 60.37
CA VAL A 66 8.13 20.28 59.15
C VAL A 66 6.69 19.82 59.41
N PRO A 67 5.65 20.60 59.10
CA PRO A 67 4.27 20.17 59.28
C PRO A 67 3.91 19.09 58.27
N SER A 68 3.28 18.03 58.76
CA SER A 68 2.76 16.94 57.94
C SER A 68 1.71 17.43 56.94
N ARG A 69 2.08 17.57 55.66
CA ARG A 69 1.14 17.69 54.58
C ARG A 69 0.43 16.36 54.38
N ARG A 70 -0.86 16.28 54.72
CA ARG A 70 -1.77 15.23 54.34
C ARG A 70 -1.65 15.05 52.82
N LYS A 71 -1.17 13.87 52.37
CA LYS A 71 -1.24 13.45 51.00
C LYS A 71 -2.70 13.19 50.69
N SER A 72 -3.37 14.14 50.00
CA SER A 72 -4.61 13.87 49.30
C SER A 72 -4.26 13.00 48.09
N THR A 73 -4.50 11.70 48.20
CA THR A 73 -4.47 10.77 47.07
C THR A 73 -5.73 10.95 46.24
N GLY A 74 -5.90 12.13 45.66
CA GLY A 74 -6.78 12.31 44.54
C GLY A 74 -6.06 11.83 43.30
N LYS A 75 -6.36 10.61 42.80
CA LYS A 75 -6.02 10.20 41.45
C LYS A 75 -6.61 11.24 40.49
N ARG A 76 -5.82 12.20 40.04
CA ARG A 76 -6.12 12.97 38.85
C ARG A 76 -6.10 11.95 37.72
N ASN A 77 -7.29 11.52 37.25
CA ASN A 77 -7.45 10.90 35.94
C ASN A 77 -7.07 11.96 34.90
N MET A 78 -5.76 12.05 34.60
CA MET A 78 -5.33 12.79 33.42
C MET A 78 -5.83 12.00 32.22
N THR A 79 -6.81 12.56 31.50
CA THR A 79 -7.29 11.94 30.27
C THR A 79 -6.15 11.99 29.26
N ARG A 80 -5.76 10.86 28.68
CA ARG A 80 -4.66 10.75 27.68
C ARG A 80 -4.83 11.66 26.48
N PHE A 81 -6.07 12.01 26.17
CA PHE A 81 -6.43 12.94 25.11
C PHE A 81 -6.57 14.39 25.60
N GLN A 82 -6.08 14.70 26.81
CA GLN A 82 -6.08 16.08 27.30
C GLN A 82 -5.14 16.93 26.44
N GLY A 83 -5.67 18.00 25.83
CA GLY A 83 -4.94 18.85 24.91
C GLY A 83 -4.95 18.36 23.44
N TYR A 84 -5.62 17.24 23.14
CA TYR A 84 -5.88 16.86 21.76
C TYR A 84 -6.96 17.76 21.15
N GLU A 85 -6.65 18.42 20.03
CA GLU A 85 -7.56 19.33 19.33
C GLU A 85 -7.97 18.74 17.98
N VAL A 86 -9.27 18.62 17.75
CA VAL A 86 -9.85 18.18 16.48
C VAL A 86 -9.55 19.19 15.36
N GLY A 87 -9.56 20.50 15.68
CA GLY A 87 -9.31 21.58 14.74
C GLY A 87 -10.43 21.72 13.69
N GLU A 88 -10.07 22.22 12.48
CA GLU A 88 -11.00 22.47 11.37
C GLU A 88 -11.23 21.24 10.47
N PHE A 89 -10.68 20.08 10.83
CA PHE A 89 -10.70 18.88 10.01
C PHE A 89 -11.70 17.87 10.53
N PHE A 90 -12.18 17.02 9.65
CA PHE A 90 -12.93 15.85 10.10
C PHE A 90 -11.99 14.93 10.89
N ASP A 91 -12.30 14.67 12.14
CA ASP A 91 -11.58 13.70 12.95
C ASP A 91 -12.33 12.34 12.91
N GLU A 92 -11.60 11.27 12.59
CA GLU A 92 -12.18 9.92 12.43
C GLU A 92 -12.56 9.29 13.77
N MET A 93 -12.02 9.81 14.90
CA MET A 93 -12.24 9.25 16.25
C MET A 93 -13.13 10.14 17.12
N PHE A 94 -13.01 11.45 16.99
CA PHE A 94 -13.74 12.42 17.81
C PHE A 94 -14.73 13.25 16.98
N GLY A 95 -15.85 13.65 17.61
CA GLY A 95 -16.77 14.63 17.04
C GLY A 95 -16.26 16.06 17.24
N GLU A 96 -16.94 17.03 16.64
CA GLU A 96 -16.66 18.46 16.82
C GLU A 96 -16.83 18.91 18.28
N ASP A 97 -17.66 18.21 19.04
CA ASP A 97 -17.85 18.38 20.48
C ASP A 97 -16.71 17.81 21.35
N GLY A 98 -15.67 17.27 20.73
CA GLY A 98 -14.54 16.63 21.39
C GLY A 98 -14.88 15.28 22.04
N GLN A 99 -16.12 14.75 21.85
CA GLN A 99 -16.48 13.45 22.37
C GLN A 99 -16.13 12.33 21.38
N PRO A 100 -15.76 11.13 21.87
CA PRO A 100 -15.51 9.99 21.01
C PRO A 100 -16.76 9.63 20.19
N ARG A 101 -16.58 9.47 18.87
CA ARG A 101 -17.62 8.94 17.98
C ARG A 101 -18.11 7.58 18.51
N ALA A 102 -19.35 7.23 18.25
CA ALA A 102 -19.96 6.00 18.76
C ALA A 102 -19.11 4.75 18.47
N SER A 103 -18.54 4.65 17.26
CA SER A 103 -17.66 3.59 16.83
C SER A 103 -16.34 3.51 17.60
N ALA A 104 -15.84 4.64 18.11
CA ALA A 104 -14.53 4.75 18.78
C ALA A 104 -14.61 4.66 20.31
N ARG A 105 -15.80 4.74 20.92
CA ARG A 105 -15.96 4.81 22.39
C ARG A 105 -15.22 3.71 23.14
N ASN A 106 -15.32 2.47 22.67
CA ASN A 106 -14.67 1.33 23.32
C ASN A 106 -13.15 1.43 23.27
N LEU A 107 -12.59 1.80 22.13
CA LEU A 107 -11.16 2.00 21.96
C LEU A 107 -10.67 3.14 22.87
N VAL A 108 -11.30 4.31 22.82
CA VAL A 108 -10.92 5.47 23.64
C VAL A 108 -10.96 5.13 25.13
N LYS A 109 -12.02 4.46 25.61
CA LYS A 109 -12.13 4.01 27.00
C LYS A 109 -10.97 3.09 27.40
N ASN A 110 -10.62 2.16 26.53
CA ASN A 110 -9.49 1.24 26.79
C ASN A 110 -8.15 1.99 26.80
N LEU A 111 -7.89 2.84 25.82
CA LEU A 111 -6.67 3.65 25.79
C LEU A 111 -6.51 4.53 27.03
N GLN A 112 -7.62 5.12 27.52
CA GLN A 112 -7.62 5.93 28.74
C GLN A 112 -7.39 5.10 30.01
N SER A 113 -7.75 3.82 30.02
CA SER A 113 -7.58 2.92 31.18
C SER A 113 -6.18 2.32 31.31
N LEU A 114 -5.34 2.44 30.28
CA LEU A 114 -3.98 1.91 30.32
C LEU A 114 -3.14 2.64 31.37
N PRO A 115 -2.22 1.96 32.09
CA PRO A 115 -1.25 2.60 32.97
C PRO A 115 -0.38 3.63 32.21
N GLU A 116 0.18 4.58 32.95
CA GLU A 116 1.15 5.55 32.39
C GLU A 116 2.34 4.81 31.76
N GLY A 117 2.78 5.25 30.57
CA GLY A 117 3.87 4.63 29.81
C GLY A 117 3.53 3.34 29.08
N GLU A 118 2.39 2.67 29.42
CA GLU A 118 2.04 1.38 28.80
C GLU A 118 1.79 1.48 27.29
N LEU A 119 1.15 2.55 26.82
CA LEU A 119 0.91 2.75 25.38
C LEU A 119 2.22 2.88 24.61
N LEU A 120 3.18 3.63 25.16
CA LEU A 120 4.51 3.79 24.55
C LEU A 120 5.29 2.47 24.56
N ASN A 121 5.16 1.67 25.63
CA ASN A 121 5.77 0.35 25.68
C ASN A 121 5.19 -0.59 24.61
N ARG A 122 3.87 -0.55 24.39
CA ARG A 122 3.21 -1.30 23.31
C ARG A 122 3.63 -0.81 21.92
N GLN A 123 3.75 0.50 21.72
CA GLN A 123 4.26 1.08 20.48
C GLN A 123 5.66 0.54 20.16
N ARG A 124 6.57 0.58 21.12
CA ARG A 124 7.92 0.02 20.97
C ARG A 124 7.93 -1.50 20.77
N ALA A 125 6.99 -2.21 21.37
CA ALA A 125 6.85 -3.65 21.18
C ALA A 125 6.35 -3.96 19.75
N ALA A 126 5.38 -3.20 19.24
CA ALA A 126 4.89 -3.31 17.87
C ALA A 126 6.02 -3.06 16.85
N GLU A 127 6.78 -1.99 17.02
CA GLU A 127 7.93 -1.67 16.16
C GLU A 127 8.99 -2.79 16.16
N ARG A 128 9.32 -3.35 17.32
CA ARG A 128 10.23 -4.50 17.41
C ARG A 128 9.65 -5.74 16.72
N THR A 129 8.35 -5.98 16.85
CA THR A 129 7.70 -7.11 16.18
C THR A 129 7.80 -6.96 14.66
N LEU A 130 7.47 -5.78 14.11
CA LEU A 130 7.59 -5.49 12.68
C LEU A 130 9.03 -5.67 12.17
N LEU A 131 10.02 -5.21 12.97
CA LEU A 131 11.44 -5.40 12.63
C LEU A 131 11.83 -6.90 12.59
N HIS A 132 11.44 -7.67 13.59
CA HIS A 132 11.76 -9.10 13.66
C HIS A 132 11.07 -9.91 12.56
N MET A 133 9.92 -9.47 12.09
CA MET A 133 9.19 -10.06 10.96
C MET A 133 9.77 -9.65 9.60
N GLY A 134 10.80 -8.78 9.57
CA GLY A 134 11.41 -8.28 8.33
C GLY A 134 10.47 -7.38 7.52
N ILE A 135 9.50 -6.75 8.18
CA ILE A 135 8.54 -5.85 7.52
C ILE A 135 9.19 -4.50 7.31
N THR A 136 9.91 -4.42 6.22
CA THR A 136 10.71 -3.26 5.86
C THR A 136 10.24 -2.67 4.54
N PHE A 137 10.61 -1.43 4.30
CA PHE A 137 10.30 -0.70 3.09
C PHE A 137 11.55 0.01 2.58
N ASN A 138 11.87 -0.18 1.31
CA ASN A 138 12.98 0.52 0.66
C ASN A 138 12.53 1.89 0.20
N VAL A 139 13.09 2.95 0.78
CA VAL A 139 12.85 4.33 0.34
C VAL A 139 13.78 4.65 -0.82
N TYR A 140 13.21 4.91 -2.01
CA TYR A 140 13.98 5.37 -3.16
C TYR A 140 14.53 6.79 -2.90
N GLY A 141 15.84 6.99 -3.04
CA GLY A 141 16.46 8.32 -3.02
C GLY A 141 17.49 8.58 -1.91
N GLU A 142 17.64 7.72 -0.91
CA GLU A 142 18.78 7.75 0.00
C GLU A 142 19.92 6.87 -0.54
N ARG A 143 21.18 7.39 -0.46
CA ARG A 143 22.36 6.65 -0.90
C ARG A 143 22.43 5.31 -0.17
N ALA A 144 22.48 4.21 -0.96
CA ALA A 144 22.59 2.82 -0.55
C ALA A 144 21.37 2.35 0.29
N GLY A 145 20.30 1.91 -0.38
CA GLY A 145 19.28 0.96 0.08
C GLY A 145 19.16 0.73 1.60
N VAL A 146 18.91 1.79 2.37
CA VAL A 146 18.70 1.64 3.81
C VAL A 146 17.29 1.09 3.97
N GLU A 147 17.24 -0.17 4.31
CA GLU A 147 16.02 -0.86 4.70
C GLU A 147 15.48 -0.23 6.00
N LYS A 148 14.35 0.46 5.91
CA LYS A 148 13.69 1.08 7.07
C LYS A 148 12.47 0.27 7.45
N ILE A 149 12.20 0.17 8.75
CA ILE A 149 10.93 -0.34 9.24
C ILE A 149 9.81 0.54 8.68
N PHE A 150 8.73 -0.08 8.20
CA PHE A 150 7.53 0.66 7.83
C PHE A 150 6.93 1.30 9.08
N PRO A 151 6.87 2.63 9.21
CA PRO A 151 6.38 3.28 10.41
C PRO A 151 4.93 2.90 10.68
N PHE A 152 4.65 2.47 11.89
CA PHE A 152 3.34 1.99 12.32
C PHE A 152 2.89 2.72 13.59
N ASP A 153 1.62 3.09 13.65
CA ASP A 153 1.00 3.72 14.81
C ASP A 153 -0.13 2.84 15.37
N LEU A 154 -0.13 2.65 16.68
CA LEU A 154 -1.05 1.77 17.40
C LEU A 154 -2.51 2.28 17.48
N VAL A 155 -2.80 3.51 17.08
CA VAL A 155 -4.18 4.01 17.08
C VAL A 155 -4.83 3.67 15.76
N PRO A 156 -5.75 2.69 15.71
CA PRO A 156 -6.36 2.26 14.46
C PRO A 156 -7.35 3.30 13.93
N ARG A 157 -7.57 3.32 12.63
CA ARG A 157 -8.73 3.97 12.02
C ARG A 157 -9.95 3.05 12.12
N ILE A 158 -11.06 3.57 12.63
CA ILE A 158 -12.30 2.80 12.78
C ILE A 158 -13.31 3.24 11.75
N VAL A 159 -13.82 2.27 10.97
CA VAL A 159 -14.86 2.50 9.96
C VAL A 159 -16.14 1.77 10.38
N PRO A 160 -17.26 2.47 10.58
CA PRO A 160 -18.55 1.87 10.90
C PRO A 160 -19.04 0.93 9.78
N ALA A 161 -19.81 -0.10 10.14
CA ALA A 161 -20.33 -1.09 9.19
C ALA A 161 -21.14 -0.47 8.04
N ALA A 162 -22.05 0.46 8.33
CA ALA A 162 -22.86 1.13 7.33
C ALA A 162 -22.02 1.96 6.34
N GLU A 163 -21.00 2.65 6.84
CA GLU A 163 -20.06 3.40 6.01
C GLU A 163 -19.26 2.47 5.11
N TRP A 164 -18.76 1.35 5.68
CA TRP A 164 -18.05 0.36 4.89
C TRP A 164 -18.92 -0.25 3.79
N SER A 165 -20.18 -0.55 4.07
CA SER A 165 -21.12 -1.07 3.07
C SER A 165 -21.34 -0.08 1.91
N HIS A 166 -21.33 1.22 2.19
CA HIS A 166 -21.37 2.25 1.15
C HIS A 166 -20.08 2.26 0.30
N ILE A 167 -18.91 2.21 0.96
CA ILE A 167 -17.60 2.13 0.28
C ILE A 167 -17.53 0.88 -0.59
N GLU A 168 -17.86 -0.29 -0.04
CA GLU A 168 -17.82 -1.57 -0.75
C GLU A 168 -18.69 -1.57 -2.00
N ARG A 169 -19.94 -1.05 -1.90
CA ARG A 169 -20.84 -0.93 -3.05
C ARG A 169 -20.26 -0.04 -4.14
N GLY A 170 -19.72 1.13 -3.76
CA GLY A 170 -19.14 2.05 -4.73
C GLY A 170 -17.87 1.52 -5.40
N LEU A 171 -17.02 0.78 -4.67
CA LEU A 171 -15.84 0.14 -5.22
C LEU A 171 -16.22 -0.98 -6.21
N LYS A 172 -17.24 -1.80 -5.89
CA LYS A 172 -17.75 -2.83 -6.80
C LYS A 172 -18.32 -2.22 -8.08
N GLN A 173 -19.14 -1.18 -7.98
CA GLN A 173 -19.65 -0.44 -9.13
C GLN A 173 -18.50 0.06 -10.01
N ARG A 174 -17.54 0.73 -9.41
CA ARG A 174 -16.43 1.39 -10.09
C ARG A 174 -15.56 0.40 -10.86
N ILE A 175 -15.14 -0.71 -10.23
CA ILE A 175 -14.28 -1.69 -10.88
C ILE A 175 -15.00 -2.44 -12.00
N THR A 176 -16.30 -2.68 -11.87
CA THR A 176 -17.13 -3.26 -12.95
C THR A 176 -17.15 -2.35 -14.17
N ALA A 177 -17.43 -1.06 -13.98
CA ALA A 177 -17.45 -0.09 -15.07
C ALA A 177 -16.07 0.06 -15.76
N LEU A 178 -14.99 0.08 -14.96
CA LEU A 178 -13.63 0.18 -15.48
C LEU A 178 -13.22 -1.08 -16.29
N ASN A 179 -13.63 -2.28 -15.89
CA ASN A 179 -13.42 -3.48 -16.69
C ASN A 179 -14.16 -3.42 -18.04
N HIS A 180 -15.42 -2.94 -18.06
CA HIS A 180 -16.14 -2.72 -19.31
C HIS A 180 -15.47 -1.67 -20.20
N PHE A 181 -15.00 -0.58 -19.60
CA PHE A 181 -14.27 0.46 -20.31
C PHE A 181 -13.00 -0.07 -20.98
N ILE A 182 -12.16 -0.80 -20.24
CA ILE A 182 -10.92 -1.37 -20.79
C ILE A 182 -11.25 -2.34 -21.92
N HIS A 183 -12.26 -3.19 -21.75
CA HIS A 183 -12.67 -4.10 -22.80
C HIS A 183 -13.11 -3.34 -24.08
N ASP A 184 -13.97 -2.34 -23.93
CA ASP A 184 -14.49 -1.57 -25.07
C ASP A 184 -13.39 -0.84 -25.85
N ILE A 185 -12.43 -0.19 -25.16
CA ILE A 185 -11.37 0.59 -25.86
C ILE A 185 -10.40 -0.31 -26.63
N TYR A 186 -10.25 -1.57 -26.27
CA TYR A 186 -9.44 -2.53 -27.02
C TYR A 186 -10.24 -3.32 -28.08
N HIS A 187 -11.56 -3.11 -28.17
CA HIS A 187 -12.45 -3.78 -29.14
C HIS A 187 -13.24 -2.76 -29.97
N ASP A 188 -14.50 -2.56 -29.61
CA ASP A 188 -15.46 -1.80 -30.41
C ASP A 188 -15.26 -0.28 -30.32
N GLN A 189 -14.62 0.21 -29.26
CA GLN A 189 -14.39 1.63 -29.00
C GLN A 189 -15.69 2.47 -29.01
N LYS A 190 -16.78 1.90 -28.47
CA LYS A 190 -18.11 2.53 -28.45
C LYS A 190 -18.10 3.86 -27.71
N ILE A 191 -17.48 3.91 -26.51
CA ILE A 191 -17.42 5.12 -25.71
C ILE A 191 -16.70 6.28 -26.41
N ILE A 192 -15.73 5.96 -27.29
CA ILE A 192 -15.04 6.94 -28.16
C ILE A 192 -15.95 7.38 -29.28
N LYS A 193 -16.59 6.42 -30.00
CA LYS A 193 -17.48 6.69 -31.13
C LYS A 193 -18.69 7.53 -30.73
N ASP A 194 -19.18 7.32 -29.52
CA ASP A 194 -20.32 8.06 -28.96
C ASP A 194 -19.89 9.42 -28.35
N GLY A 195 -18.59 9.77 -28.45
CA GLY A 195 -18.08 11.08 -28.04
C GLY A 195 -18.04 11.33 -26.53
N ILE A 196 -18.12 10.28 -25.71
CA ILE A 196 -18.08 10.40 -24.23
C ILE A 196 -16.66 10.72 -23.77
N ILE A 197 -15.66 10.09 -24.38
CA ILE A 197 -14.23 10.35 -24.14
C ILE A 197 -13.55 10.63 -25.46
N PRO A 198 -12.81 11.73 -25.60
CA PRO A 198 -12.04 12.03 -26.81
C PRO A 198 -11.02 10.93 -27.12
N ALA A 199 -10.98 10.47 -28.38
CA ALA A 199 -10.06 9.42 -28.84
C ALA A 199 -8.59 9.74 -28.50
N GLU A 200 -8.21 11.00 -28.65
CA GLU A 200 -6.85 11.47 -28.38
C GLU A 200 -6.40 11.17 -26.96
N LEU A 201 -7.26 11.35 -25.97
CA LEU A 201 -6.92 11.10 -24.56
C LEU A 201 -6.57 9.64 -24.27
N ILE A 202 -7.17 8.71 -25.02
CA ILE A 202 -6.92 7.27 -24.89
C ILE A 202 -5.72 6.86 -25.74
N LEU A 203 -5.74 7.18 -27.04
CA LEU A 203 -4.75 6.69 -27.99
C LEU A 203 -3.36 7.31 -27.81
N SER A 204 -3.26 8.51 -27.21
CA SER A 204 -1.99 9.16 -26.86
C SER A 204 -1.44 8.70 -25.48
N SER A 205 -2.24 8.00 -24.69
CA SER A 205 -1.75 7.51 -23.38
C SER A 205 -0.65 6.48 -23.55
N LYS A 206 0.44 6.64 -22.82
CA LYS A 206 1.54 5.66 -22.77
C LYS A 206 1.09 4.30 -22.24
N ALA A 207 -0.02 4.27 -21.50
CA ALA A 207 -0.59 3.05 -20.95
C ALA A 207 -1.51 2.29 -21.92
N PHE A 208 -1.87 2.88 -23.07
CA PHE A 208 -2.60 2.20 -24.13
C PHE A 208 -1.68 1.22 -24.87
N ARG A 209 -1.96 -0.07 -24.78
CA ARG A 209 -1.10 -1.13 -25.32
C ARG A 209 -1.65 -1.69 -26.64
N LYS A 210 -1.07 -1.29 -27.76
CA LYS A 210 -1.50 -1.77 -29.10
C LYS A 210 -1.57 -3.29 -29.23
N PRO A 211 -0.63 -4.08 -28.63
CA PRO A 211 -0.72 -5.55 -28.68
C PRO A 211 -1.97 -6.14 -28.02
N CYS A 212 -2.69 -5.36 -27.22
CA CYS A 212 -3.93 -5.81 -26.56
C CYS A 212 -5.21 -5.56 -27.40
N ILE A 213 -5.09 -4.92 -28.57
CA ILE A 213 -6.23 -4.65 -29.45
C ILE A 213 -6.82 -5.98 -29.96
N GLY A 214 -8.14 -6.17 -29.74
CA GLY A 214 -8.87 -7.36 -30.15
C GLY A 214 -8.65 -8.59 -29.24
N PHE A 215 -7.82 -8.45 -28.20
CA PHE A 215 -7.55 -9.56 -27.26
C PHE A 215 -8.65 -9.69 -26.18
N ASN A 216 -9.05 -10.92 -25.91
CA ASN A 216 -9.99 -11.24 -24.84
C ASN A 216 -9.23 -11.90 -23.67
N PRO A 217 -9.05 -11.22 -22.53
CA PRO A 217 -8.42 -11.83 -21.37
C PRO A 217 -9.28 -12.98 -20.81
N PRO A 218 -8.68 -13.94 -20.10
CA PRO A 218 -9.42 -15.03 -19.45
C PRO A 218 -10.61 -14.50 -18.64
N ARG A 219 -11.78 -15.16 -18.78
CA ARG A 219 -13.06 -14.77 -18.17
C ARG A 219 -13.55 -13.36 -18.55
N GLY A 220 -12.95 -12.67 -19.52
CA GLY A 220 -13.28 -11.30 -19.89
C GLY A 220 -12.90 -10.24 -18.84
N ILE A 221 -12.06 -10.58 -17.86
CA ILE A 221 -11.66 -9.68 -16.76
C ILE A 221 -10.26 -9.13 -17.03
N TRP A 222 -10.13 -7.79 -16.99
CA TRP A 222 -8.86 -7.08 -17.19
C TRP A 222 -8.14 -6.79 -15.88
N CYS A 223 -8.90 -6.36 -14.85
CA CYS A 223 -8.38 -5.93 -13.57
C CYS A 223 -8.83 -6.87 -12.46
N HIS A 224 -7.98 -7.79 -12.07
CA HIS A 224 -8.27 -8.83 -11.08
C HIS A 224 -7.92 -8.39 -9.67
N VAL A 225 -6.80 -7.69 -9.50
CA VAL A 225 -6.30 -7.16 -8.22
C VAL A 225 -6.16 -5.67 -8.34
N THR A 226 -6.95 -4.91 -7.58
CA THR A 226 -6.93 -3.45 -7.66
C THR A 226 -6.90 -2.81 -6.26
N GLY A 227 -6.46 -1.56 -6.22
CA GLY A 227 -6.48 -0.72 -5.04
C GLY A 227 -6.98 0.67 -5.40
N THR A 228 -7.92 1.20 -4.63
CA THR A 228 -8.48 2.54 -4.86
C THR A 228 -8.14 3.42 -3.68
N ASP A 229 -7.54 4.58 -3.93
CA ASP A 229 -7.18 5.50 -2.85
C ASP A 229 -8.37 6.40 -2.50
N LEU A 230 -8.80 6.33 -1.26
CA LEU A 230 -9.93 7.08 -0.71
C LEU A 230 -9.44 8.14 0.26
N VAL A 231 -10.01 9.33 0.15
CA VAL A 231 -9.79 10.43 1.09
C VAL A 231 -11.11 10.92 1.65
N ARG A 232 -11.12 11.34 2.90
CA ARG A 232 -12.28 12.02 3.50
C ARG A 232 -11.98 13.50 3.62
N HIS A 233 -12.88 14.31 3.12
CA HIS A 233 -12.80 15.76 3.25
C HIS A 233 -13.41 16.21 4.60
N ARG A 234 -13.16 17.47 4.98
CA ARG A 234 -13.66 18.05 6.24
C ARG A 234 -15.18 18.01 6.41
N ASP A 235 -15.93 17.96 5.33
CA ASP A 235 -17.39 17.82 5.32
C ASP A 235 -17.88 16.40 5.65
N GLY A 236 -16.96 15.44 5.86
CA GLY A 236 -17.22 14.04 6.13
C GLY A 236 -17.45 13.19 4.88
N GLN A 237 -17.49 13.77 3.68
CA GLN A 237 -17.65 13.04 2.44
C GLN A 237 -16.37 12.29 2.07
N ILE A 238 -16.54 11.07 1.54
CA ILE A 238 -15.47 10.24 1.02
C ILE A 238 -15.37 10.43 -0.49
N TYR A 239 -14.17 10.71 -0.94
CA TYR A 239 -13.83 10.86 -2.35
C TYR A 239 -12.82 9.81 -2.79
N VAL A 240 -12.93 9.36 -4.03
CA VAL A 240 -11.87 8.60 -4.69
C VAL A 240 -10.79 9.58 -5.14
N LEU A 241 -9.54 9.32 -4.79
CA LEU A 241 -8.38 10.13 -5.17
C LEU A 241 -7.71 9.62 -6.43
N GLU A 242 -7.57 8.29 -6.56
CA GLU A 242 -7.04 7.60 -7.72
C GLU A 242 -7.42 6.11 -7.70
N ASP A 243 -7.39 5.47 -8.87
CA ASP A 243 -7.50 4.03 -9.04
C ASP A 243 -6.15 3.44 -9.41
N ASN A 244 -5.79 2.33 -8.79
CA ASN A 244 -4.55 1.60 -9.06
C ASN A 244 -4.93 0.20 -9.58
N LEU A 245 -4.82 0.00 -10.92
CA LEU A 245 -5.31 -1.20 -11.61
C LEU A 245 -4.19 -2.02 -12.26
N ARG A 246 -2.94 -1.55 -12.23
CA ARG A 246 -1.80 -2.32 -12.76
C ARG A 246 -1.25 -3.30 -11.72
N CYS A 247 -0.48 -2.81 -10.76
CA CYS A 247 0.19 -3.61 -9.74
C CYS A 247 0.07 -2.94 -8.36
N PRO A 248 -1.14 -2.83 -7.77
CA PRO A 248 -1.29 -2.19 -6.46
C PRO A 248 -0.50 -2.95 -5.39
N SER A 249 0.14 -2.21 -4.48
CA SER A 249 0.92 -2.76 -3.37
C SER A 249 0.41 -2.25 -2.03
N GLY A 250 0.73 -3.00 -0.96
CA GLY A 250 0.48 -2.61 0.42
C GLY A 250 -0.51 -3.48 1.18
N VAL A 251 -1.10 -4.51 0.57
CA VAL A 251 -2.05 -5.41 1.26
C VAL A 251 -1.35 -6.28 2.32
N SER A 252 -0.08 -6.62 2.12
CA SER A 252 0.74 -7.31 3.13
C SER A 252 0.78 -6.52 4.44
N TYR A 253 0.96 -5.19 4.34
CA TYR A 253 0.97 -4.32 5.52
C TYR A 253 -0.39 -4.26 6.22
N VAL A 254 -1.52 -4.40 5.50
CA VAL A 254 -2.85 -4.53 6.13
C VAL A 254 -2.93 -5.77 6.99
N LEU A 255 -2.45 -6.90 6.48
CA LEU A 255 -2.49 -8.19 7.15
C LEU A 255 -1.58 -8.19 8.39
N GLU A 256 -0.36 -7.68 8.23
CA GLU A 256 0.64 -7.63 9.29
C GLU A 256 0.29 -6.60 10.38
N ASN A 257 -0.16 -5.40 10.00
CA ASN A 257 -0.68 -4.42 10.95
C ASN A 257 -1.81 -5.01 11.81
N ARG A 258 -2.73 -5.78 11.19
CA ARG A 258 -3.80 -6.48 11.90
C ARG A 258 -3.27 -7.55 12.86
N ALA A 259 -2.25 -8.31 12.47
CA ALA A 259 -1.62 -9.32 13.32
C ALA A 259 -0.94 -8.66 14.54
N VAL A 260 -0.19 -7.59 14.32
CA VAL A 260 0.44 -6.79 15.38
C VAL A 260 -0.61 -6.20 16.32
N MET A 261 -1.67 -5.58 15.79
CA MET A 261 -2.73 -4.98 16.61
C MET A 261 -3.44 -6.01 17.50
N LYS A 262 -3.70 -7.22 16.99
CA LYS A 262 -4.25 -8.32 17.80
C LYS A 262 -3.37 -8.67 18.99
N SER A 263 -2.04 -8.64 18.80
CA SER A 263 -1.07 -8.93 19.85
C SER A 263 -0.97 -7.79 20.88
N MET A 264 -1.07 -6.54 20.41
CA MET A 264 -0.95 -5.36 21.29
C MET A 264 -2.22 -5.08 22.10
N PHE A 265 -3.41 -5.35 21.53
CA PHE A 265 -4.70 -5.06 22.14
C PHE A 265 -5.70 -6.23 22.07
N PRO A 266 -5.36 -7.44 22.56
CA PRO A 266 -6.20 -8.63 22.39
C PRO A 266 -7.61 -8.45 22.96
N GLN A 267 -7.73 -7.81 24.12
CA GLN A 267 -9.02 -7.59 24.79
C GLN A 267 -9.90 -6.59 24.03
N VAL A 268 -9.31 -5.48 23.54
CA VAL A 268 -10.05 -4.48 22.77
C VAL A 268 -10.51 -5.09 21.45
N PHE A 269 -9.63 -5.85 20.81
CA PHE A 269 -9.92 -6.50 19.54
C PHE A 269 -11.09 -7.50 19.68
N ALA A 270 -11.07 -8.35 20.70
CA ALA A 270 -12.15 -9.31 20.97
C ALA A 270 -13.50 -8.62 21.23
N ALA A 271 -13.48 -7.47 21.95
CA ALA A 271 -14.68 -6.73 22.30
C ALA A 271 -15.26 -5.89 21.14
N SER A 272 -14.48 -5.59 20.10
CA SER A 272 -14.86 -4.61 19.08
C SER A 272 -15.54 -5.19 17.84
N LYS A 273 -15.74 -6.52 17.76
CA LYS A 273 -16.39 -7.21 16.62
C LYS A 273 -15.88 -6.73 15.25
N ILE A 274 -14.56 -6.76 15.06
CA ILE A 274 -13.90 -6.29 13.84
C ILE A 274 -13.99 -7.36 12.76
N ARG A 275 -14.36 -6.98 11.53
CA ARG A 275 -14.41 -7.89 10.37
C ARG A 275 -13.00 -8.43 10.07
N PRO A 276 -12.87 -9.75 9.75
CA PRO A 276 -11.57 -10.39 9.49
C PRO A 276 -10.98 -9.95 8.15
N VAL A 277 -9.64 -9.89 8.08
CA VAL A 277 -8.88 -9.64 6.85
C VAL A 277 -7.98 -10.82 6.47
N THR A 278 -7.83 -11.80 7.35
CA THR A 278 -6.88 -12.91 7.23
C THR A 278 -7.18 -13.89 6.10
N ASN A 279 -8.37 -13.83 5.52
CA ASN A 279 -8.77 -14.66 4.39
C ASN A 279 -8.37 -14.08 3.02
N TYR A 280 -7.72 -12.91 2.98
CA TYR A 280 -7.32 -12.30 1.70
C TYR A 280 -6.39 -13.19 0.86
N PRO A 281 -5.33 -13.81 1.41
CA PRO A 281 -4.45 -14.67 0.60
C PRO A 281 -5.17 -15.87 0.00
N SER A 282 -6.07 -16.52 0.73
CA SER A 282 -6.87 -17.62 0.19
C SER A 282 -7.83 -17.15 -0.89
N ARG A 283 -8.51 -16.00 -0.69
CA ARG A 283 -9.35 -15.39 -1.73
C ARG A 283 -8.58 -14.99 -2.99
N LEU A 284 -7.34 -14.49 -2.80
CA LEU A 284 -6.46 -14.17 -3.92
C LEU A 284 -6.08 -15.45 -4.69
N ARG A 285 -5.74 -16.53 -3.99
CA ARG A 285 -5.46 -17.82 -4.61
C ARG A 285 -6.68 -18.37 -5.34
N ASP A 286 -7.84 -18.41 -4.71
CA ASP A 286 -9.11 -18.87 -5.34
C ASP A 286 -9.40 -18.08 -6.63
N MET A 287 -9.13 -16.76 -6.61
CA MET A 287 -9.31 -15.91 -7.78
C MET A 287 -8.30 -16.25 -8.89
N LEU A 288 -7.03 -16.50 -8.55
CA LEU A 288 -6.00 -16.91 -9.53
C LEU A 288 -6.37 -18.27 -10.15
N GLU A 289 -6.75 -19.26 -9.35
CA GLU A 289 -7.18 -20.58 -9.84
C GLU A 289 -8.41 -20.48 -10.77
N PHE A 290 -9.35 -19.56 -10.47
CA PHE A 290 -10.51 -19.31 -11.34
C PHE A 290 -10.12 -18.78 -12.73
N LEU A 291 -8.98 -18.10 -12.88
CA LEU A 291 -8.52 -17.55 -14.16
C LEU A 291 -7.87 -18.58 -15.07
N ALA A 292 -7.53 -19.74 -14.54
CA ALA A 292 -6.88 -20.79 -15.32
C ALA A 292 -7.69 -21.16 -16.57
N PRO A 293 -7.04 -21.62 -17.64
CA PRO A 293 -7.71 -22.17 -18.80
C PRO A 293 -8.70 -23.29 -18.43
N ASP A 294 -9.87 -23.34 -19.08
CA ASP A 294 -10.99 -24.22 -18.70
C ASP A 294 -10.67 -25.72 -18.67
N HIS A 295 -9.69 -26.16 -19.44
CA HIS A 295 -9.27 -27.56 -19.51
C HIS A 295 -8.35 -28.01 -18.38
N ILE A 296 -7.92 -27.08 -17.49
CA ILE A 296 -7.01 -27.34 -16.37
C ILE A 296 -7.80 -27.56 -15.10
N VAL A 297 -7.63 -28.72 -14.48
CA VAL A 297 -8.34 -29.11 -13.24
C VAL A 297 -7.60 -28.62 -12.00
N GLU A 298 -6.29 -28.75 -11.97
CA GLU A 298 -5.42 -28.32 -10.87
C GLU A 298 -4.38 -27.33 -11.41
N PRO A 299 -4.74 -26.04 -11.48
CA PRO A 299 -3.84 -25.04 -12.06
C PRO A 299 -2.65 -24.74 -11.16
N ARG A 300 -1.47 -24.67 -11.78
CA ARG A 300 -0.27 -24.18 -11.12
C ARG A 300 -0.18 -22.66 -11.26
N CYS A 301 -0.28 -21.98 -10.13
CA CYS A 301 -0.14 -20.53 -10.03
C CYS A 301 1.26 -20.16 -9.53
N VAL A 302 1.84 -19.08 -10.07
CA VAL A 302 3.09 -18.49 -9.57
C VAL A 302 2.95 -17.00 -9.39
N LEU A 303 3.79 -16.41 -8.53
CA LEU A 303 3.94 -14.96 -8.39
C LEU A 303 5.22 -14.52 -9.08
N LEU A 304 5.09 -13.73 -10.17
CA LEU A 304 6.23 -13.19 -10.93
C LEU A 304 6.67 -11.85 -10.34
N THR A 305 7.88 -11.84 -9.77
CA THR A 305 8.52 -10.66 -9.16
C THR A 305 9.65 -10.10 -10.04
N PRO A 306 9.89 -8.77 -10.02
CA PRO A 306 11.10 -8.20 -10.62
C PRO A 306 12.37 -8.40 -9.76
N GLY A 307 12.26 -9.08 -8.61
CA GLY A 307 13.37 -9.43 -7.73
C GLY A 307 13.58 -8.49 -6.54
N ILE A 308 14.65 -8.77 -5.80
CA ILE A 308 14.93 -8.18 -4.47
C ILE A 308 15.14 -6.66 -4.44
N TYR A 309 15.43 -6.05 -5.57
CA TYR A 309 15.63 -4.59 -5.66
C TYR A 309 14.31 -3.82 -5.76
N ASN A 310 13.19 -4.51 -5.90
CA ASN A 310 11.88 -3.86 -5.91
C ASN A 310 11.44 -3.47 -4.50
N SER A 311 10.92 -2.25 -4.31
CA SER A 311 10.48 -1.76 -3.00
C SER A 311 9.37 -2.59 -2.37
N ALA A 312 8.56 -3.29 -3.19
CA ALA A 312 7.48 -4.16 -2.75
C ALA A 312 7.90 -5.65 -2.65
N TYR A 313 9.20 -5.98 -2.72
CA TYR A 313 9.65 -7.38 -2.71
C TYR A 313 9.19 -8.14 -1.45
N PHE A 314 9.18 -7.47 -0.28
CA PHE A 314 8.60 -8.04 0.94
C PHE A 314 7.16 -8.54 0.67
N GLU A 315 6.30 -7.71 0.08
CA GLU A 315 4.92 -8.08 -0.22
C GLU A 315 4.85 -9.27 -1.20
N HIS A 316 5.73 -9.31 -2.21
CA HIS A 316 5.74 -10.39 -3.19
C HIS A 316 6.04 -11.73 -2.52
N SER A 317 7.12 -11.80 -1.70
CA SER A 317 7.49 -13.01 -0.97
C SER A 317 6.44 -13.40 0.08
N PHE A 318 5.90 -12.42 0.80
CA PHE A 318 4.85 -12.63 1.79
C PHE A 318 3.60 -13.24 1.16
N LEU A 319 3.08 -12.67 0.08
CA LEU A 319 1.87 -13.16 -0.57
C LEU A 319 2.08 -14.54 -1.20
N ALA A 320 3.23 -14.79 -1.85
CA ALA A 320 3.55 -16.11 -2.39
C ALA A 320 3.54 -17.16 -1.28
N GLN A 321 4.19 -16.88 -0.15
CA GLN A 321 4.21 -17.76 1.01
C GLN A 321 2.81 -17.98 1.62
N GLN A 322 2.01 -16.91 1.77
CA GLN A 322 0.67 -17.02 2.35
C GLN A 322 -0.32 -17.77 1.45
N MET A 323 -0.15 -17.68 0.14
CA MET A 323 -0.92 -18.43 -0.84
C MET A 323 -0.41 -19.88 -1.03
N GLY A 324 0.83 -20.17 -0.64
CA GLY A 324 1.48 -21.45 -0.90
C GLY A 324 1.77 -21.68 -2.40
N ILE A 325 2.20 -20.62 -3.10
CA ILE A 325 2.61 -20.67 -4.52
C ILE A 325 4.07 -20.24 -4.66
N GLU A 326 4.70 -20.62 -5.77
CA GLU A 326 6.10 -20.29 -6.04
C GLU A 326 6.27 -18.80 -6.33
N LEU A 327 7.35 -18.22 -5.78
CA LEU A 327 7.86 -16.89 -6.11
C LEU A 327 8.93 -17.06 -7.19
N VAL A 328 8.71 -16.47 -8.37
CA VAL A 328 9.60 -16.61 -9.52
C VAL A 328 10.03 -15.25 -10.07
N GLU A 329 11.23 -15.20 -10.64
CA GLU A 329 11.71 -14.10 -11.49
C GLU A 329 11.58 -14.51 -12.97
N GLY A 330 11.64 -13.54 -13.91
CA GLY A 330 11.51 -13.84 -15.34
C GLY A 330 12.51 -14.87 -15.85
N ARG A 331 13.72 -14.92 -15.29
CA ARG A 331 14.76 -15.91 -15.63
C ARG A 331 14.42 -17.35 -15.22
N ASP A 332 13.48 -17.54 -14.29
CA ASP A 332 13.06 -18.85 -13.83
C ASP A 332 11.98 -19.44 -14.75
N LEU A 333 11.42 -18.62 -15.64
CA LEU A 333 10.39 -19.01 -16.60
C LEU A 333 10.96 -19.13 -18.02
N VAL A 334 10.32 -19.93 -18.82
CA VAL A 334 10.66 -20.14 -20.24
C VAL A 334 9.41 -20.51 -21.01
N VAL A 335 9.34 -20.12 -22.28
CA VAL A 335 8.35 -20.64 -23.23
C VAL A 335 8.92 -21.95 -23.79
N ASP A 336 8.15 -23.03 -23.67
CA ASP A 336 8.46 -24.35 -24.17
C ASP A 336 7.20 -24.96 -24.78
N ASP A 337 7.24 -25.33 -26.07
CA ASP A 337 6.12 -25.90 -26.84
C ASP A 337 4.79 -25.14 -26.66
N GLY A 338 4.83 -23.81 -26.79
CA GLY A 338 3.63 -22.94 -26.65
C GLY A 338 3.06 -22.83 -25.23
N GLN A 339 3.82 -23.22 -24.22
CA GLN A 339 3.44 -23.16 -22.80
C GLN A 339 4.47 -22.36 -22.00
N ILE A 340 4.03 -21.78 -20.88
CA ILE A 340 4.96 -21.21 -19.90
C ILE A 340 5.38 -22.31 -18.94
N CYS A 341 6.68 -22.51 -18.82
CA CYS A 341 7.26 -23.50 -17.93
C CYS A 341 8.21 -22.85 -16.92
N MET A 342 8.18 -23.32 -15.68
CA MET A 342 9.13 -22.97 -14.63
C MET A 342 10.31 -23.96 -14.65
N ARG A 343 11.51 -23.43 -14.59
CA ARG A 343 12.75 -24.21 -14.49
C ARG A 343 12.91 -24.75 -13.08
N THR A 344 12.95 -26.08 -12.94
CA THR A 344 13.16 -26.76 -11.66
C THR A 344 14.37 -27.69 -11.74
N THR A 345 14.85 -28.18 -10.61
CA THR A 345 15.92 -29.20 -10.56
C THR A 345 15.52 -30.54 -11.17
N LYS A 346 14.22 -30.75 -11.43
CA LYS A 346 13.66 -31.98 -12.03
C LYS A 346 13.31 -31.81 -13.51
N GLY A 347 13.48 -30.61 -14.08
CA GLY A 347 13.09 -30.27 -15.44
C GLY A 347 12.14 -29.09 -15.48
N PHE A 348 11.35 -29.00 -16.56
CA PHE A 348 10.37 -27.95 -16.77
C PHE A 348 9.02 -28.38 -16.19
N GLU A 349 8.36 -27.46 -15.47
CA GLU A 349 7.03 -27.65 -14.92
C GLU A 349 6.10 -26.56 -15.45
N ARG A 350 4.99 -26.95 -16.07
CA ARG A 350 4.03 -26.03 -16.69
C ARG A 350 3.43 -25.09 -15.65
N ILE A 351 3.24 -23.83 -16.06
CA ILE A 351 2.56 -22.77 -15.30
C ILE A 351 1.29 -22.36 -16.04
N ASP A 352 0.18 -22.30 -15.33
CA ASP A 352 -1.14 -22.01 -15.88
C ASP A 352 -1.63 -20.59 -15.57
N VAL A 353 -1.18 -20.02 -14.43
CA VAL A 353 -1.56 -18.67 -13.99
C VAL A 353 -0.38 -17.94 -13.41
N ILE A 354 -0.16 -16.71 -13.86
CA ILE A 354 0.89 -15.84 -13.34
C ILE A 354 0.26 -14.61 -12.66
N TYR A 355 0.43 -14.50 -11.34
CA TYR A 355 0.21 -13.24 -10.64
C TYR A 355 1.43 -12.36 -10.82
N ARG A 356 1.35 -11.42 -11.75
CA ARG A 356 2.49 -10.57 -12.10
C ARG A 356 2.62 -9.35 -11.19
N ARG A 357 3.85 -9.06 -10.79
CA ARG A 357 4.23 -7.84 -10.05
C ARG A 357 5.22 -7.01 -10.87
N ILE A 358 5.17 -7.16 -12.18
CA ILE A 358 5.98 -6.47 -13.19
C ILE A 358 5.05 -5.63 -14.06
N ASP A 359 5.44 -4.38 -14.37
CA ASP A 359 4.70 -3.52 -15.29
C ASP A 359 4.75 -4.06 -16.72
N ASP A 360 3.75 -3.68 -17.54
CA ASP A 360 3.60 -4.11 -18.93
C ASP A 360 4.87 -3.93 -19.75
N ASP A 361 5.55 -2.78 -19.59
CA ASP A 361 6.78 -2.46 -20.34
C ASP A 361 7.88 -3.51 -20.15
N PHE A 362 7.92 -4.18 -19.00
CA PHE A 362 8.97 -5.14 -18.68
C PHE A 362 8.53 -6.60 -18.82
N LEU A 363 7.26 -6.85 -19.14
CA LEU A 363 6.65 -8.17 -19.07
C LEU A 363 7.17 -9.13 -20.14
N ASP A 364 7.32 -8.65 -21.37
CA ASP A 364 7.81 -9.44 -22.50
C ASP A 364 8.69 -8.57 -23.41
N PRO A 365 10.01 -8.85 -23.50
CA PRO A 365 10.93 -8.07 -24.33
C PRO A 365 10.68 -8.19 -25.84
N GLN A 366 9.95 -9.21 -26.30
CA GLN A 366 9.59 -9.33 -27.72
C GLN A 366 8.39 -8.48 -28.10
N CYS A 367 7.54 -8.15 -27.12
CA CYS A 367 6.29 -7.43 -27.35
C CYS A 367 6.35 -5.96 -26.92
N PHE A 368 7.08 -5.65 -25.84
CA PHE A 368 7.12 -4.33 -25.23
C PHE A 368 8.53 -3.73 -25.29
N ARG A 369 9.21 -3.65 -24.16
CA ARG A 369 10.52 -3.04 -24.05
C ARG A 369 11.63 -4.08 -24.30
N SER A 370 12.31 -3.98 -25.44
CA SER A 370 13.26 -4.99 -25.93
C SER A 370 14.53 -5.19 -25.09
N ASP A 371 14.87 -4.23 -24.22
CA ASP A 371 15.99 -4.32 -23.28
C ASP A 371 15.58 -4.85 -21.89
N SER A 372 14.33 -5.29 -21.71
CA SER A 372 13.85 -5.83 -20.44
C SER A 372 14.54 -7.15 -20.10
N MET A 373 15.11 -7.20 -18.90
CA MET A 373 15.69 -8.42 -18.31
C MET A 373 14.78 -9.03 -17.20
N LEU A 374 13.60 -8.44 -16.98
CA LEU A 374 12.72 -8.80 -15.87
C LEU A 374 11.57 -9.72 -16.30
N GLY A 375 11.22 -9.69 -17.57
CA GLY A 375 10.08 -10.42 -18.13
C GLY A 375 10.48 -11.76 -18.77
N VAL A 376 9.53 -12.36 -19.47
CA VAL A 376 9.66 -13.66 -20.13
C VAL A 376 9.48 -13.47 -21.64
N PRO A 377 10.51 -13.73 -22.45
CA PRO A 377 10.40 -13.63 -23.90
C PRO A 377 9.33 -14.59 -24.46
N GLY A 378 8.39 -14.07 -25.26
CA GLY A 378 7.30 -14.84 -25.87
C GLY A 378 6.10 -15.06 -24.94
N LEU A 379 6.08 -14.49 -23.73
CA LEU A 379 4.94 -14.63 -22.80
C LEU A 379 3.64 -14.11 -23.39
N MET A 380 3.68 -13.01 -24.15
CA MET A 380 2.46 -12.43 -24.73
C MET A 380 1.84 -13.31 -25.82
N GLU A 381 2.65 -14.03 -26.58
CA GLU A 381 2.16 -15.00 -27.58
C GLU A 381 1.40 -16.14 -26.89
N VAL A 382 2.02 -16.78 -25.88
CA VAL A 382 1.41 -17.86 -25.09
C VAL A 382 0.12 -17.39 -24.40
N TYR A 383 0.10 -16.15 -23.89
CA TYR A 383 -1.08 -15.54 -23.28
C TYR A 383 -2.20 -15.29 -24.28
N GLN A 384 -1.87 -14.81 -25.49
CA GLN A 384 -2.85 -14.57 -26.56
C GLN A 384 -3.44 -15.87 -27.12
N GLU A 385 -2.69 -16.96 -27.11
CA GLU A 385 -3.15 -18.30 -27.45
C GLU A 385 -4.06 -18.92 -26.37
N GLY A 386 -4.15 -18.31 -25.17
CA GLY A 386 -4.98 -18.79 -24.07
C GLY A 386 -4.36 -19.95 -23.28
N ASN A 387 -3.05 -20.15 -23.41
CA ASN A 387 -2.31 -21.24 -22.75
C ASN A 387 -1.82 -20.87 -21.35
N VAL A 388 -1.89 -19.59 -20.97
CA VAL A 388 -1.58 -19.07 -19.62
C VAL A 388 -2.52 -17.90 -19.28
N ALA A 389 -2.84 -17.71 -18.02
CA ALA A 389 -3.57 -16.53 -17.52
C ALA A 389 -2.64 -15.55 -16.82
N LEU A 390 -2.88 -14.25 -16.99
CA LEU A 390 -2.15 -13.16 -16.32
C LEU A 390 -3.09 -12.33 -15.44
N ALA A 391 -2.75 -12.12 -14.19
CA ALA A 391 -3.45 -11.22 -13.28
C ALA A 391 -2.48 -10.06 -12.88
N ASN A 392 -2.77 -8.79 -13.19
CA ASN A 392 -3.83 -8.25 -14.05
C ASN A 392 -3.45 -8.39 -15.52
N ALA A 393 -4.44 -8.33 -16.40
CA ALA A 393 -4.21 -8.37 -17.84
C ALA A 393 -3.32 -7.19 -18.29
N PRO A 394 -2.38 -7.39 -19.23
CA PRO A 394 -1.67 -6.29 -19.88
C PRO A 394 -2.63 -5.30 -20.52
N GLY A 395 -2.30 -4.02 -20.49
CA GLY A 395 -3.16 -2.96 -20.99
C GLY A 395 -4.15 -2.39 -19.96
N SER A 396 -4.31 -3.02 -18.79
CA SER A 396 -5.17 -2.48 -17.72
C SER A 396 -4.72 -1.11 -17.21
N GLY A 397 -3.45 -0.77 -17.39
CA GLY A 397 -2.87 0.50 -16.94
C GLY A 397 -3.49 1.76 -17.55
N ILE A 398 -4.25 1.65 -18.64
CA ILE A 398 -4.99 2.80 -19.19
C ILE A 398 -5.99 3.37 -18.19
N ALA A 399 -6.56 2.56 -17.33
CA ALA A 399 -7.48 3.00 -16.29
C ALA A 399 -6.79 3.58 -15.03
N ASP A 400 -5.46 3.44 -14.90
CA ASP A 400 -4.64 4.17 -13.91
C ASP A 400 -4.36 5.63 -14.32
N ASP A 401 -4.55 5.97 -15.61
CA ASP A 401 -4.28 7.32 -16.14
C ASP A 401 -5.20 8.33 -15.45
N LYS A 402 -4.60 9.36 -14.82
CA LYS A 402 -5.35 10.35 -14.05
C LYS A 402 -6.28 11.22 -14.90
N VAL A 403 -6.04 11.31 -16.20
CA VAL A 403 -6.99 11.94 -17.13
C VAL A 403 -8.21 11.05 -17.30
N ILE A 404 -8.02 9.73 -17.49
CA ILE A 404 -9.13 8.77 -17.59
C ILE A 404 -9.91 8.69 -16.28
N TYR A 405 -9.22 8.76 -15.14
CA TYR A 405 -9.88 8.84 -13.84
C TYR A 405 -10.94 9.95 -13.79
N SER A 406 -10.70 11.12 -14.37
CA SER A 406 -11.68 12.22 -14.38
C SER A 406 -13.00 11.88 -15.09
N TYR A 407 -12.96 10.93 -16.04
CA TYR A 407 -14.12 10.45 -16.78
C TYR A 407 -14.86 9.29 -16.08
N VAL A 408 -14.37 8.74 -14.98
CA VAL A 408 -14.99 7.55 -14.35
C VAL A 408 -16.48 7.75 -14.00
N PRO A 409 -16.97 8.91 -13.55
CA PRO A 409 -18.41 9.12 -13.37
C PRO A 409 -19.20 8.93 -14.68
N ARG A 410 -18.66 9.39 -15.81
CA ARG A 410 -19.28 9.22 -17.15
C ARG A 410 -19.16 7.77 -17.61
N ILE A 411 -18.04 7.09 -17.32
CA ILE A 411 -17.80 5.67 -17.61
C ILE A 411 -18.84 4.80 -16.88
N VAL A 412 -19.06 5.05 -15.58
CA VAL A 412 -20.08 4.36 -14.77
C VAL A 412 -21.47 4.57 -15.37
N LYS A 413 -21.81 5.81 -15.70
CA LYS A 413 -23.11 6.13 -16.30
C LYS A 413 -23.31 5.46 -17.65
N TYR A 414 -22.26 5.44 -18.48
CA TYR A 414 -22.31 4.87 -19.82
C TYR A 414 -22.49 3.34 -19.82
N TYR A 415 -21.68 2.62 -19.07
CA TYR A 415 -21.71 1.15 -19.11
C TYR A 415 -22.74 0.52 -18.16
N LEU A 416 -23.02 1.15 -17.02
CA LEU A 416 -23.94 0.59 -16.02
C LEU A 416 -25.30 1.28 -16.00
N GLY A 417 -25.47 2.46 -16.61
CA GLY A 417 -26.68 3.25 -16.52
C GLY A 417 -26.92 3.90 -15.15
N GLU A 418 -25.97 3.76 -14.23
CA GLU A 418 -26.07 4.18 -12.83
C GLU A 418 -25.37 5.52 -12.59
N ASP A 419 -25.76 6.21 -11.52
CA ASP A 419 -25.00 7.34 -11.01
C ASP A 419 -23.89 6.82 -10.09
N ILE A 420 -22.74 7.50 -10.10
CA ILE A 420 -21.59 7.06 -9.32
C ILE A 420 -21.86 7.14 -7.82
N VAL A 421 -21.54 6.06 -7.08
CA VAL A 421 -21.74 5.95 -5.64
C VAL A 421 -20.63 6.68 -4.87
N LEU A 422 -19.37 6.49 -5.26
CA LEU A 422 -18.22 7.18 -4.67
C LEU A 422 -17.73 8.26 -5.61
N GLN A 423 -17.90 9.51 -5.22
CA GLN A 423 -17.52 10.66 -6.04
C GLN A 423 -16.01 10.75 -6.24
N ASN A 424 -15.60 11.23 -7.41
CA ASN A 424 -14.21 11.63 -7.63
C ASN A 424 -13.92 12.95 -6.93
N VAL A 425 -12.65 13.19 -6.59
CA VAL A 425 -12.19 14.57 -6.33
C VAL A 425 -12.38 15.38 -7.62
N PRO A 426 -12.98 16.59 -7.55
CA PRO A 426 -13.08 17.47 -8.71
C PRO A 426 -11.73 17.61 -9.42
N THR A 427 -11.69 17.43 -10.72
CA THR A 427 -10.44 17.34 -11.48
C THR A 427 -10.50 18.20 -12.72
N TYR A 428 -9.51 19.07 -12.88
CA TYR A 428 -9.28 19.89 -14.07
C TYR A 428 -8.33 19.16 -15.01
N ILE A 429 -8.69 19.08 -16.29
CA ILE A 429 -7.92 18.39 -17.33
C ILE A 429 -7.12 19.44 -18.10
N CYS A 430 -5.80 19.48 -17.92
CA CYS A 430 -4.97 20.54 -18.51
C CYS A 430 -4.91 20.51 -20.04
N SER A 431 -5.34 19.44 -20.72
CA SER A 431 -5.49 19.43 -22.17
C SER A 431 -6.72 20.23 -22.65
N GLU A 432 -7.66 20.57 -21.77
CA GLU A 432 -8.79 21.44 -22.09
C GLU A 432 -8.41 22.91 -21.84
N ALA A 433 -8.59 23.78 -22.84
CA ALA A 433 -8.11 25.17 -22.79
C ALA A 433 -8.68 25.98 -21.61
N THR A 434 -9.95 25.75 -21.25
CA THR A 434 -10.61 26.41 -20.12
C THR A 434 -10.01 25.98 -18.78
N ASP A 435 -9.78 24.69 -18.62
CA ASP A 435 -9.20 24.11 -17.40
C ASP A 435 -7.73 24.52 -17.27
N LEU A 436 -6.97 24.50 -18.38
CA LEU A 436 -5.57 24.95 -18.39
C LEU A 436 -5.44 26.40 -17.93
N ALA A 437 -6.28 27.31 -18.47
CA ALA A 437 -6.26 28.71 -18.05
C ALA A 437 -6.52 28.85 -16.54
N TYR A 438 -7.57 28.17 -16.04
CA TYR A 438 -7.89 28.17 -14.61
C TYR A 438 -6.75 27.63 -13.76
N VAL A 439 -6.16 26.50 -14.16
CA VAL A 439 -5.05 25.85 -13.41
C VAL A 439 -3.84 26.76 -13.32
N LEU A 440 -3.46 27.43 -14.42
CA LEU A 440 -2.30 28.33 -14.43
C LEU A 440 -2.50 29.55 -13.54
N ASP A 441 -3.73 30.06 -13.43
CA ASP A 441 -4.06 31.20 -12.57
C ASP A 441 -4.18 30.84 -11.08
N HIS A 442 -4.41 29.54 -10.75
CA HIS A 442 -4.71 29.09 -9.38
C HIS A 442 -3.71 28.02 -8.87
N LEU A 443 -2.49 27.97 -9.40
CA LEU A 443 -1.47 26.99 -9.00
C LEU A 443 -1.17 27.01 -7.51
N ASP A 444 -1.35 28.13 -6.82
CA ASP A 444 -1.15 28.29 -5.37
C ASP A 444 -2.22 27.58 -4.51
N GLN A 445 -3.36 27.20 -5.09
CA GLN A 445 -4.49 26.56 -4.40
C GLN A 445 -4.70 25.10 -4.80
N LEU A 446 -4.03 24.66 -5.88
CA LEU A 446 -4.26 23.36 -6.50
C LEU A 446 -3.13 22.38 -6.21
N VAL A 447 -3.46 21.10 -6.29
CA VAL A 447 -2.49 20.00 -6.41
C VAL A 447 -2.43 19.58 -7.87
N VAL A 448 -1.29 19.81 -8.52
CA VAL A 448 -1.05 19.44 -9.93
C VAL A 448 -0.29 18.12 -9.97
N LYS A 449 -0.75 17.17 -10.80
CA LYS A 449 -0.20 15.81 -10.88
C LYS A 449 0.07 15.43 -12.33
N ALA A 450 1.20 14.75 -12.57
CA ALA A 450 1.43 14.10 -13.85
C ALA A 450 0.48 12.90 -14.02
N ALA A 451 -0.14 12.78 -15.22
CA ALA A 451 -1.18 11.78 -15.48
C ALA A 451 -0.67 10.33 -15.41
N ASN A 452 0.58 10.10 -15.86
CA ASN A 452 1.16 8.76 -15.97
C ASN A 452 2.11 8.39 -14.81
N GLU A 453 2.33 9.29 -13.85
CA GLU A 453 3.23 9.06 -12.71
C GLU A 453 2.46 8.51 -11.50
N SER A 454 3.19 7.80 -10.62
CA SER A 454 2.67 7.24 -9.37
C SER A 454 3.60 7.56 -8.19
N GLY A 455 3.18 7.26 -6.95
CA GLY A 455 4.04 7.43 -5.78
C GLY A 455 4.28 8.89 -5.36
N GLY A 456 3.54 9.87 -5.93
CA GLY A 456 3.71 11.30 -5.62
C GLY A 456 4.88 11.98 -6.33
N TYR A 457 5.50 11.30 -7.30
CA TYR A 457 6.51 11.92 -8.18
C TYR A 457 5.83 12.84 -9.20
N GLY A 458 6.51 13.91 -9.60
CA GLY A 458 5.96 14.85 -10.59
C GLY A 458 4.72 15.61 -10.11
N MET A 459 4.57 15.85 -8.81
CA MET A 459 3.43 16.53 -8.20
C MET A 459 3.84 17.87 -7.60
N LEU A 460 2.97 18.88 -7.79
CA LEU A 460 3.04 20.18 -7.11
C LEU A 460 1.90 20.28 -6.09
N VAL A 461 2.19 20.55 -4.84
CA VAL A 461 1.20 20.95 -3.83
C VAL A 461 1.27 22.47 -3.71
N GLY A 462 0.37 23.15 -4.40
CA GLY A 462 0.38 24.61 -4.56
C GLY A 462 0.52 25.41 -3.27
N PRO A 463 -0.31 25.17 -2.23
CA PRO A 463 -0.22 25.88 -0.96
C PRO A 463 1.13 25.73 -0.23
N HIS A 464 1.87 24.65 -0.50
CA HIS A 464 3.16 24.35 0.14
C HIS A 464 4.35 24.67 -0.76
N SER A 465 4.12 25.25 -1.94
CA SER A 465 5.15 25.53 -2.95
C SER A 465 5.60 26.98 -2.94
N THR A 466 6.86 27.20 -3.35
CA THR A 466 7.38 28.54 -3.60
C THR A 466 6.86 29.10 -4.93
N ALA A 467 6.93 30.43 -5.11
CA ALA A 467 6.58 31.07 -6.39
C ALA A 467 7.43 30.53 -7.55
N GLN A 468 8.71 30.26 -7.31
CA GLN A 468 9.61 29.69 -8.30
C GLN A 468 9.16 28.27 -8.72
N GLN A 469 8.83 27.41 -7.76
CA GLN A 469 8.33 26.05 -8.05
C GLN A 469 7.03 26.09 -8.86
N ARG A 470 6.12 27.02 -8.54
CA ARG A 470 4.89 27.19 -9.32
C ARG A 470 5.16 27.64 -10.75
N GLN A 471 6.11 28.57 -10.93
CA GLN A 471 6.52 29.03 -12.26
C GLN A 471 7.12 27.88 -13.09
N GLU A 472 8.03 27.10 -12.53
CA GLU A 472 8.64 25.94 -13.20
C GLU A 472 7.58 24.90 -13.57
N PHE A 473 6.57 24.69 -12.70
CA PHE A 473 5.46 23.77 -12.98
C PHE A 473 4.52 24.32 -14.05
N ALA A 474 4.24 25.61 -14.06
CA ALA A 474 3.45 26.27 -15.10
C ALA A 474 4.05 26.01 -16.49
N GLU A 475 5.37 26.12 -16.63
CA GLU A 475 6.05 25.86 -17.91
C GLU A 475 5.97 24.37 -18.31
N LYS A 476 6.08 23.44 -17.35
CA LYS A 476 5.92 21.99 -17.61
C LYS A 476 4.50 21.66 -18.08
N VAL A 477 3.48 22.24 -17.42
CA VAL A 477 2.06 22.02 -17.78
C VAL A 477 1.77 22.58 -19.16
N LYS A 478 2.29 23.78 -19.51
CA LYS A 478 2.14 24.37 -20.84
C LYS A 478 2.83 23.55 -21.94
N ALA A 479 3.99 22.95 -21.63
CA ALA A 479 4.76 22.18 -22.59
C ALA A 479 4.11 20.83 -22.95
N ASP A 480 3.42 20.18 -21.99
CA ASP A 480 2.74 18.90 -22.19
C ASP A 480 1.41 18.86 -21.41
N PRO A 481 0.38 19.62 -21.84
CA PRO A 481 -0.88 19.75 -21.11
C PRO A 481 -1.62 18.41 -20.95
N ARG A 482 -1.51 17.51 -21.92
CA ARG A 482 -2.14 16.17 -21.87
C ARG A 482 -1.64 15.36 -20.67
N ASN A 483 -0.41 15.58 -20.25
CA ASN A 483 0.21 14.81 -19.17
C ASN A 483 -0.02 15.38 -17.77
N TYR A 484 -0.94 16.34 -17.61
CA TYR A 484 -1.23 16.95 -16.31
C TYR A 484 -2.72 17.08 -16.05
N ILE A 485 -3.05 16.86 -14.78
CA ILE A 485 -4.33 17.21 -14.17
C ILE A 485 -4.10 18.10 -12.96
N ALA A 486 -5.12 18.83 -12.55
CA ALA A 486 -5.11 19.55 -11.29
C ALA A 486 -6.36 19.26 -10.47
N GLN A 487 -6.21 19.28 -9.15
CA GLN A 487 -7.30 19.04 -8.19
C GLN A 487 -7.25 20.10 -7.10
N PRO A 488 -8.39 20.54 -6.55
CA PRO A 488 -8.39 21.40 -5.37
C PRO A 488 -7.70 20.71 -4.20
N THR A 489 -7.01 21.49 -3.37
CA THR A 489 -6.39 20.96 -2.15
C THR A 489 -7.48 20.58 -1.17
N LEU A 490 -7.60 19.30 -0.85
CA LEU A 490 -8.58 18.80 0.11
C LEU A 490 -8.07 18.94 1.54
N ALA A 491 -8.96 19.33 2.43
CA ALA A 491 -8.72 19.26 3.87
C ALA A 491 -8.95 17.81 4.33
N LEU A 492 -7.90 16.98 4.27
CA LEU A 492 -7.97 15.56 4.60
C LEU A 492 -8.37 15.34 6.06
N SER A 493 -9.12 14.27 6.32
CA SER A 493 -9.44 13.85 7.70
C SER A 493 -8.18 13.53 8.51
N ARG A 494 -8.35 13.54 9.83
CA ARG A 494 -7.29 13.25 10.79
C ARG A 494 -7.66 12.07 11.68
N VAL A 495 -6.62 11.38 12.16
CA VAL A 495 -6.71 10.39 13.23
C VAL A 495 -5.71 10.76 14.31
N PRO A 496 -6.05 10.63 15.61
CA PRO A 496 -5.06 10.75 16.68
C PRO A 496 -3.91 9.80 16.43
N THR A 497 -2.70 10.31 16.45
CA THR A 497 -1.46 9.57 16.21
C THR A 497 -0.53 9.79 17.39
N LEU A 498 0.07 8.71 17.89
CA LEU A 498 0.98 8.78 19.02
C LEU A 498 2.31 9.41 18.57
N VAL A 499 2.65 10.54 19.17
CA VAL A 499 3.91 11.24 18.95
C VAL A 499 4.58 11.38 20.31
N ASP A 500 5.70 10.70 20.51
CA ASP A 500 6.35 10.53 21.79
C ASP A 500 5.39 9.97 22.85
N ASP A 501 4.82 10.80 23.73
CA ASP A 501 3.91 10.42 24.82
C ASP A 501 2.53 11.11 24.74
N HIS A 502 2.24 11.85 23.66
CA HIS A 502 0.99 12.58 23.48
C HIS A 502 0.35 12.29 22.11
N PHE A 503 -0.89 12.69 21.94
CA PHE A 503 -1.60 12.51 20.66
C PHE A 503 -1.61 13.81 19.85
N GLU A 504 -1.33 13.66 18.56
CA GLU A 504 -1.51 14.71 17.57
C GLU A 504 -2.42 14.26 16.44
N GLY A 505 -3.24 15.16 15.91
CA GLY A 505 -4.05 14.90 14.71
C GLY A 505 -3.15 14.84 13.47
N ARG A 506 -3.12 13.69 12.78
CA ARG A 506 -2.38 13.49 11.55
C ARG A 506 -3.32 13.14 10.41
N HIS A 507 -3.07 13.71 9.24
CA HIS A 507 -3.86 13.43 8.04
C HIS A 507 -3.69 11.98 7.59
N VAL A 508 -4.79 11.41 7.09
CA VAL A 508 -4.85 10.02 6.64
C VAL A 508 -5.58 9.89 5.32
N ASP A 509 -5.25 8.82 4.62
CA ASP A 509 -6.05 8.27 3.52
C ASP A 509 -6.35 6.79 3.77
N LEU A 510 -7.04 6.14 2.83
CA LEU A 510 -7.38 4.73 2.91
C LEU A 510 -7.24 4.09 1.53
N ARG A 511 -6.48 3.01 1.43
CA ARG A 511 -6.41 2.16 0.24
C ARG A 511 -7.09 0.82 0.51
N PRO A 512 -8.38 0.64 0.15
CA PRO A 512 -9.01 -0.66 0.04
C PRO A 512 -8.39 -1.50 -1.07
N TYR A 513 -8.52 -2.84 -0.95
CA TYR A 513 -8.10 -3.80 -1.96
C TYR A 513 -9.28 -4.60 -2.44
N ILE A 514 -9.35 -4.80 -3.76
CA ILE A 514 -10.45 -5.46 -4.45
C ILE A 514 -9.88 -6.64 -5.23
N LEU A 515 -10.53 -7.78 -5.14
CA LEU A 515 -10.29 -8.95 -5.98
C LEU A 515 -11.51 -9.16 -6.89
N TYR A 516 -11.27 -9.21 -8.19
CA TYR A 516 -12.30 -9.46 -9.19
C TYR A 516 -12.03 -10.80 -9.89
N GLY A 517 -12.79 -11.82 -9.52
CA GLY A 517 -12.79 -13.15 -10.11
C GLY A 517 -14.23 -13.57 -10.42
N LYS A 518 -14.64 -14.72 -9.90
CA LYS A 518 -16.01 -15.21 -10.00
C LYS A 518 -17.02 -14.24 -9.35
N ASP A 519 -16.60 -13.62 -8.26
CA ASP A 519 -17.30 -12.54 -7.56
C ASP A 519 -16.32 -11.37 -7.33
N ILE A 520 -16.86 -10.22 -6.94
CA ILE A 520 -16.04 -9.07 -6.55
C ILE A 520 -15.96 -9.03 -5.03
N PHE A 521 -14.78 -9.36 -4.51
CA PHE A 521 -14.47 -9.31 -3.09
C PHE A 521 -13.73 -8.01 -2.75
N VAL A 522 -14.24 -7.24 -1.79
CA VAL A 522 -13.56 -6.08 -1.22
C VAL A 522 -13.08 -6.46 0.18
N LEU A 523 -11.77 -6.38 0.42
CA LEU A 523 -11.17 -6.67 1.73
C LEU A 523 -11.78 -5.75 2.79
N PRO A 524 -12.37 -6.26 3.88
CA PRO A 524 -13.01 -5.42 4.92
C PRO A 524 -11.97 -4.61 5.70
N GLY A 525 -11.52 -3.50 5.14
CA GLY A 525 -10.43 -2.67 5.61
C GLY A 525 -9.62 -2.10 4.47
N GLY A 526 -8.38 -1.84 4.73
CA GLY A 526 -7.44 -1.28 3.77
C GLY A 526 -6.22 -0.74 4.47
N LEU A 527 -5.24 -0.32 3.71
CA LEU A 527 -4.08 0.36 4.25
C LEU A 527 -4.44 1.81 4.56
N THR A 528 -4.61 2.14 5.83
CA THR A 528 -4.63 3.54 6.25
C THR A 528 -3.20 4.06 6.28
N ARG A 529 -2.88 5.02 5.38
CA ARG A 529 -1.59 5.72 5.39
C ARG A 529 -1.74 6.99 6.23
N VAL A 530 -0.69 7.37 6.95
CA VAL A 530 -0.71 8.52 7.87
C VAL A 530 0.49 9.42 7.63
N ALA A 531 0.26 10.74 7.59
CA ALA A 531 1.33 11.73 7.49
C ALA A 531 2.12 11.80 8.80
N LEU A 532 3.41 11.53 8.79
CA LEU A 532 4.25 11.56 10.00
C LEU A 532 4.63 12.99 10.42
N LYS A 533 4.63 13.95 9.49
CA LYS A 533 4.90 15.36 9.80
C LYS A 533 3.59 16.11 10.06
N LYS A 534 3.56 16.91 11.13
CA LYS A 534 2.41 17.76 11.47
C LYS A 534 2.06 18.70 10.31
N GLY A 535 0.79 18.71 9.91
CA GLY A 535 0.28 19.56 8.83
C GLY A 535 0.63 19.09 7.41
N SER A 536 1.39 18.00 7.24
CA SER A 536 1.67 17.45 5.91
C SER A 536 0.43 16.74 5.36
N LEU A 537 0.12 16.98 4.09
CA LEU A 537 -0.90 16.26 3.33
C LEU A 537 -0.31 15.03 2.59
N VAL A 538 1.02 14.85 2.64
CA VAL A 538 1.68 13.71 2.01
C VAL A 538 1.64 12.53 2.96
N VAL A 539 0.80 11.56 2.64
CA VAL A 539 0.60 10.32 3.40
C VAL A 539 1.32 9.12 2.78
N ASN A 540 1.88 9.29 1.59
CA ASN A 540 2.45 8.20 0.78
C ASN A 540 3.67 7.57 1.45
N SER A 541 3.68 6.23 1.54
CA SER A 541 4.78 5.48 2.17
C SER A 541 6.13 5.69 1.48
N SER A 542 6.14 5.81 0.13
CA SER A 542 7.35 6.10 -0.66
C SER A 542 7.99 7.45 -0.32
N GLN A 543 7.25 8.37 0.30
CA GLN A 543 7.71 9.68 0.73
C GLN A 543 7.80 9.82 2.27
N GLY A 544 7.85 8.70 2.98
CA GLY A 544 8.03 8.66 4.42
C GLY A 544 6.73 8.77 5.23
N GLY A 545 5.58 8.42 4.65
CA GLY A 545 4.34 8.21 5.41
C GLY A 545 4.39 6.93 6.25
N GLY A 546 3.60 6.88 7.32
CA GLY A 546 3.40 5.69 8.15
C GLY A 546 2.08 4.98 7.85
N SER A 547 1.78 3.96 8.66
CA SER A 547 0.56 3.17 8.54
C SER A 547 -0.18 3.01 9.87
N LYS A 548 -1.47 2.70 9.78
CA LYS A 548 -2.35 2.31 10.88
C LYS A 548 -3.18 1.11 10.47
N ASP A 549 -3.57 0.28 11.41
CA ASP A 549 -4.60 -0.74 11.14
C ASP A 549 -5.96 -0.08 10.92
N THR A 550 -6.75 -0.64 10.02
CA THR A 550 -8.12 -0.18 9.71
C THR A 550 -9.13 -1.19 10.24
N TRP A 551 -9.94 -0.79 11.20
CA TRP A 551 -10.95 -1.63 11.83
C TRP A 551 -12.32 -1.36 11.23
N VAL A 552 -12.79 -2.23 10.37
CA VAL A 552 -14.19 -2.24 9.90
C VAL A 552 -15.02 -3.01 10.92
N LEU A 553 -16.01 -2.34 11.49
CA LEU A 553 -16.89 -2.98 12.47
C LEU A 553 -17.90 -3.88 11.77
N ALA A 554 -18.24 -5.00 12.38
CA ALA A 554 -19.37 -5.82 11.96
C ALA A 554 -20.70 -5.12 12.37
N ASP A 555 -21.76 -5.42 11.61
CA ASP A 555 -23.09 -4.98 11.99
C ASP A 555 -23.45 -5.52 13.39
N ALA A 556 -24.15 -4.73 14.18
CA ALA A 556 -24.77 -5.26 15.38
C ALA A 556 -25.74 -6.37 14.96
N PRO A 557 -25.76 -7.53 15.66
CA PRO A 557 -26.76 -8.52 15.37
C PRO A 557 -28.12 -7.82 15.48
N VAL A 558 -28.94 -7.93 14.45
CA VAL A 558 -30.36 -7.55 14.55
C VAL A 558 -30.94 -8.47 15.63
N VAL A 559 -31.14 -7.94 16.81
CA VAL A 559 -31.92 -8.63 17.84
C VAL A 559 -33.35 -8.56 17.29
N GLY A 560 -33.70 -9.56 16.50
CA GLY A 560 -35.08 -9.79 16.16
C GLY A 560 -35.83 -9.99 17.50
N ASN A 561 -36.78 -9.16 17.76
CA ASN A 561 -37.84 -9.48 18.70
C ASN A 561 -38.62 -10.67 18.13
N GLU A 562 -38.04 -11.86 18.17
CA GLU A 562 -38.84 -13.06 18.19
C GLU A 562 -39.51 -13.06 19.57
N GLU A 563 -40.75 -12.59 19.62
CA GLU A 563 -41.68 -12.96 20.67
C GLU A 563 -41.67 -14.49 20.72
N VAL A 564 -40.99 -15.04 21.71
CA VAL A 564 -41.13 -16.45 22.10
C VAL A 564 -42.56 -16.62 22.57
N THR A 565 -43.46 -16.95 21.66
CA THR A 565 -44.77 -17.48 21.99
C THR A 565 -44.53 -18.80 22.73
N PRO A 566 -44.93 -18.91 24.02
CA PRO A 566 -44.74 -20.17 24.73
C PRO A 566 -45.60 -21.24 24.07
N ALA A 567 -45.01 -22.35 23.70
CA ALA A 567 -45.69 -23.53 23.19
C ALA A 567 -46.78 -23.95 24.17
N PRO A 568 -48.03 -24.27 23.73
CA PRO A 568 -49.07 -24.76 24.62
C PRO A 568 -48.63 -26.09 25.22
N ALA A 569 -48.73 -26.19 26.56
CA ALA A 569 -48.49 -27.37 27.33
C ALA A 569 -49.38 -28.52 26.81
N ALA A 570 -48.77 -29.54 26.24
CA ALA A 570 -49.48 -30.79 25.87
C ALA A 570 -49.95 -31.45 27.20
N ALA A 571 -51.24 -31.47 27.39
CA ALA A 571 -51.89 -32.24 28.48
C ALA A 571 -51.62 -33.73 28.24
N MET A 572 -50.83 -34.33 29.09
CA MET A 572 -50.82 -35.80 29.25
C MET A 572 -52.15 -36.16 29.97
N ALA A 573 -53.05 -36.83 29.24
CA ALA A 573 -54.17 -37.55 29.80
C ALA A 573 -54.05 -39.04 29.45
N ALA A 574 -53.98 -39.84 30.55
CA ALA A 574 -54.34 -41.28 30.72
C ALA A 574 -53.97 -42.27 29.61
#